data_b28646ad82b04a88d4b128ab429300cb
#
_entry.id   b28646ad82b04a88d4b128ab429300cb
#
_cell.length_a   1.000
_cell.length_b   1.000
_cell.length_c   1.000
_cell.angle_alpha   90.00
_cell.angle_beta   90.00
_cell.angle_gamma   90.00
#
_symmetry.space_group_name_H-M   'P 1'
#
loop_
_entity.id
_entity.type
_entity.pdbx_description
1 polymer ?
#
loop_
_entity_poly.entity_id
_entity_poly.type
_entity_poly.pdbx_seq_one_letter_code
_entity_poly.pdbx_strand_id
1 'polypeptide(L)'
;MSAPVSSAPVPPAPTAPGRRPKPWLVIVPVALVVIAAIAWSGLWFYAAGRAEREIDAWIGREAKLGRIWTCTDRHLAGFPFRFELRCLMPKLETVGGDAMRFTAASVEAVAQVWAPNHIVADFIGPARVEDLNTGQSYVAVWSLLQMSGVGDLSGRPERFSLQAHDLKLEQPGAAGAQPVSILSAHLFEFHARRSPGQDGKPDGVDYASGFSGGESALLNALGAQGPVEMALQGTVTASADLRPMSVAQRLRAWADAGGVAKLDRFHITSPKIAVTASGAVALDPQGRINGKLDLGFAGINDLVQGLDKAGAIPREIAPIVSALAMVGKPGQVEGRKGAIFALSFDNGTLKLAGFPVGIVPPLF
;
A
#
# COMPACT_ATOMS: atom_id res chain seq x y z
N MET A 1 -24.80 -103.13 -29.47
CA MET A 1 -26.06 -102.52 -29.01
C MET A 1 -25.72 -101.80 -27.70
N SER A 2 -25.45 -100.52 -27.82
CA SER A 2 -25.06 -99.64 -26.63
C SER A 2 -26.27 -98.82 -26.27
N ALA A 3 -26.70 -98.88 -25.02
CA ALA A 3 -27.83 -98.11 -24.49
C ALA A 3 -27.43 -96.69 -24.18
N PRO A 4 -28.31 -95.69 -24.35
CA PRO A 4 -28.02 -94.33 -24.04
C PRO A 4 -28.11 -94.07 -22.54
N VAL A 5 -27.12 -93.36 -21.98
CA VAL A 5 -27.08 -92.89 -20.59
C VAL A 5 -27.96 -91.61 -20.49
N SER A 6 -29.02 -91.73 -19.71
CA SER A 6 -29.92 -90.60 -19.40
C SER A 6 -29.26 -89.71 -18.40
N SER A 7 -28.97 -88.47 -18.76
CA SER A 7 -28.49 -87.43 -17.83
C SER A 7 -29.67 -86.81 -17.09
N ALA A 8 -29.66 -86.95 -15.79
CA ALA A 8 -30.62 -86.25 -14.88
C ALA A 8 -30.38 -84.77 -14.84
N PRO A 9 -31.40 -83.93 -14.76
CA PRO A 9 -31.23 -82.47 -14.66
C PRO A 9 -30.65 -82.06 -13.30
N VAL A 10 -29.64 -81.22 -13.35
CA VAL A 10 -28.99 -80.59 -12.18
C VAL A 10 -29.96 -79.60 -11.56
N PRO A 11 -30.26 -79.67 -10.22
CA PRO A 11 -31.14 -78.69 -9.58
C PRO A 11 -30.51 -77.32 -9.58
N PRO A 12 -31.32 -76.22 -9.69
CA PRO A 12 -30.78 -74.84 -9.65
C PRO A 12 -30.20 -74.56 -8.30
N ALA A 13 -29.02 -73.86 -8.31
CA ALA A 13 -28.35 -73.48 -7.12
C ALA A 13 -29.25 -72.49 -6.29
N PRO A 14 -29.23 -72.54 -4.91
CA PRO A 14 -30.03 -71.66 -4.12
C PRO A 14 -29.54 -70.22 -4.28
N THR A 15 -30.45 -69.36 -4.74
CA THR A 15 -30.19 -67.90 -4.78
C THR A 15 -30.02 -67.39 -3.36
N ALA A 16 -28.82 -66.89 -3.07
CA ALA A 16 -28.53 -66.27 -1.77
C ALA A 16 -29.51 -65.08 -1.54
N PRO A 17 -30.09 -64.95 -0.32
CA PRO A 17 -31.02 -63.86 0.00
C PRO A 17 -30.27 -62.54 -0.16
N GLY A 18 -30.71 -61.72 -1.13
CA GLY A 18 -30.15 -60.36 -1.35
C GLY A 18 -30.25 -59.56 -0.07
N ARG A 19 -29.10 -59.13 0.48
CA ARG A 19 -29.04 -58.21 1.62
C ARG A 19 -29.81 -56.93 1.25
N ARG A 20 -30.96 -56.70 1.84
CA ARG A 20 -31.72 -55.45 1.69
C ARG A 20 -30.80 -54.31 2.13
N PRO A 21 -30.51 -53.33 1.29
CA PRO A 21 -29.70 -52.18 1.66
C PRO A 21 -30.40 -51.47 2.84
N LYS A 22 -29.64 -51.24 3.90
CA LYS A 22 -30.17 -50.53 5.10
C LYS A 22 -30.27 -49.05 4.72
N PRO A 23 -31.47 -48.47 4.50
CA PRO A 23 -31.62 -47.10 3.95
C PRO A 23 -31.03 -46.04 4.90
N TRP A 24 -30.94 -46.33 6.22
CA TRP A 24 -30.37 -45.42 7.21
C TRP A 24 -28.86 -45.11 6.97
N LEU A 25 -28.11 -46.03 6.33
CA LEU A 25 -26.71 -45.80 5.97
C LEU A 25 -26.51 -44.68 4.95
N VAL A 26 -27.54 -44.35 4.18
CA VAL A 26 -27.55 -43.22 3.25
C VAL A 26 -28.26 -41.99 3.87
N ILE A 27 -29.36 -42.21 4.58
CA ILE A 27 -30.18 -41.14 5.18
C ILE A 27 -29.38 -40.37 6.23
N VAL A 28 -28.64 -41.07 7.13
CA VAL A 28 -27.89 -40.41 8.20
C VAL A 28 -26.82 -39.46 7.68
N PRO A 29 -25.89 -39.86 6.78
CA PRO A 29 -24.89 -38.91 6.26
C PRO A 29 -25.53 -37.75 5.48
N VAL A 30 -26.59 -37.97 4.71
CA VAL A 30 -27.31 -36.89 4.03
C VAL A 30 -27.94 -35.91 5.05
N ALA A 31 -28.60 -36.43 6.08
CA ALA A 31 -29.18 -35.58 7.15
C ALA A 31 -28.10 -34.76 7.88
N LEU A 32 -26.91 -35.36 8.15
CA LEU A 32 -25.78 -34.64 8.75
C LEU A 32 -25.27 -33.51 7.84
N VAL A 33 -25.15 -33.75 6.52
CA VAL A 33 -24.73 -32.72 5.57
C VAL A 33 -25.76 -31.58 5.52
N VAL A 34 -27.06 -31.89 5.51
CA VAL A 34 -28.12 -30.87 5.52
C VAL A 34 -28.08 -30.04 6.80
N ILE A 35 -27.95 -30.68 7.96
CA ILE A 35 -27.84 -30.00 9.25
C ILE A 35 -26.59 -29.10 9.25
N ALA A 36 -25.43 -29.60 8.78
CA ALA A 36 -24.22 -28.82 8.69
C ALA A 36 -24.37 -27.62 7.75
N ALA A 37 -25.04 -27.78 6.60
CA ALA A 37 -25.32 -26.69 5.67
C ALA A 37 -26.24 -25.62 6.27
N ILE A 38 -27.27 -26.01 7.01
CA ILE A 38 -28.17 -25.09 7.71
C ILE A 38 -27.42 -24.32 8.80
N ALA A 39 -26.63 -25.03 9.61
CA ALA A 39 -25.82 -24.42 10.67
C ALA A 39 -24.78 -23.45 10.10
N TRP A 40 -24.10 -23.83 9.01
CA TRP A 40 -23.16 -22.96 8.29
C TRP A 40 -23.84 -21.71 7.72
N SER A 41 -24.99 -21.87 7.10
CA SER A 41 -25.78 -20.74 6.57
C SER A 41 -26.17 -19.77 7.70
N GLY A 42 -26.68 -20.29 8.81
CA GLY A 42 -27.02 -19.47 9.99
C GLY A 42 -25.81 -18.73 10.56
N LEU A 43 -24.67 -19.39 10.66
CA LEU A 43 -23.41 -18.77 11.11
C LEU A 43 -22.95 -17.67 10.15
N TRP A 44 -23.03 -17.90 8.83
CA TRP A 44 -22.64 -16.91 7.83
C TRP A 44 -23.51 -15.66 7.93
N PHE A 45 -24.84 -15.79 7.96
CA PHE A 45 -25.73 -14.64 8.07
C PHE A 45 -25.56 -13.87 9.38
N TYR A 46 -25.30 -14.57 10.48
CA TYR A 46 -24.96 -13.94 11.75
C TYR A 46 -23.65 -13.12 11.66
N ALA A 47 -22.61 -13.71 11.08
CA ALA A 47 -21.32 -13.06 10.89
C ALA A 47 -21.39 -11.86 9.92
N ALA A 48 -22.16 -11.99 8.84
CA ALA A 48 -22.42 -10.89 7.88
C ALA A 48 -23.10 -9.71 8.57
N GLY A 49 -24.17 -9.97 9.33
CA GLY A 49 -24.83 -8.91 10.10
C GLY A 49 -23.96 -8.30 11.20
N ARG A 50 -22.98 -9.05 11.73
CA ARG A 50 -21.99 -8.50 12.66
C ARG A 50 -21.00 -7.60 11.93
N ALA A 51 -20.52 -8.02 10.76
CA ALA A 51 -19.61 -7.24 9.92
C ALA A 51 -20.24 -5.90 9.49
N GLU A 52 -21.50 -5.89 9.07
CA GLU A 52 -22.21 -4.64 8.75
C GLU A 52 -22.23 -3.66 9.92
N ARG A 53 -22.56 -4.13 11.11
CA ARG A 53 -22.56 -3.28 12.33
C ARG A 53 -21.19 -2.72 12.66
N GLU A 54 -20.12 -3.50 12.46
CA GLU A 54 -18.74 -3.02 12.70
C GLU A 54 -18.33 -1.98 11.66
N ILE A 55 -18.74 -2.14 10.39
CA ILE A 55 -18.52 -1.15 9.34
C ILE A 55 -19.24 0.16 9.68
N ASP A 56 -20.53 0.10 10.10
CA ASP A 56 -21.27 1.28 10.50
C ASP A 56 -20.64 1.99 11.72
N ALA A 57 -20.20 1.21 12.70
CA ALA A 57 -19.52 1.74 13.86
C ALA A 57 -18.18 2.40 13.48
N TRP A 58 -17.44 1.81 12.53
CA TRP A 58 -16.21 2.40 12.00
C TRP A 58 -16.48 3.72 11.26
N ILE A 59 -17.45 3.75 10.35
CA ILE A 59 -17.88 4.98 9.65
C ILE A 59 -18.25 6.08 10.66
N GLY A 60 -18.99 5.71 11.71
CA GLY A 60 -19.36 6.64 12.77
C GLY A 60 -18.18 7.17 13.59
N ARG A 61 -17.14 6.35 13.81
CA ARG A 61 -15.89 6.80 14.45
C ARG A 61 -15.10 7.75 13.55
N GLU A 62 -14.99 7.41 12.26
CA GLU A 62 -14.32 8.26 11.26
C GLU A 62 -15.00 9.63 11.13
N ALA A 63 -16.33 9.68 11.11
CA ALA A 63 -17.08 10.94 11.05
C ALA A 63 -16.79 11.86 12.25
N LYS A 64 -16.61 11.29 13.46
CA LYS A 64 -16.21 12.07 14.65
C LYS A 64 -14.80 12.65 14.54
N LEU A 65 -13.97 12.08 13.69
CA LEU A 65 -12.61 12.54 13.38
C LEU A 65 -12.57 13.47 12.16
N GLY A 66 -13.73 13.89 11.65
CA GLY A 66 -13.83 14.78 10.48
C GLY A 66 -13.62 14.07 9.14
N ARG A 67 -13.71 12.72 9.08
CA ARG A 67 -13.61 11.94 7.85
C ARG A 67 -14.95 11.28 7.55
N ILE A 68 -15.70 11.88 6.65
CA ILE A 68 -17.07 11.49 6.31
C ILE A 68 -17.06 10.54 5.11
N TRP A 69 -17.33 9.26 5.38
CA TRP A 69 -17.43 8.22 4.37
C TRP A 69 -18.88 8.00 3.96
N THR A 70 -19.15 7.97 2.66
CA THR A 70 -20.47 7.67 2.11
C THR A 70 -20.36 6.76 0.89
N CYS A 71 -21.38 5.94 0.66
CA CYS A 71 -21.62 5.15 -0.55
C CYS A 71 -23.01 5.45 -1.07
N THR A 72 -23.19 5.53 -2.37
CA THR A 72 -24.54 5.64 -2.97
C THR A 72 -25.34 4.36 -2.76
N ASP A 73 -24.67 3.21 -2.91
CA ASP A 73 -25.19 1.89 -2.60
C ASP A 73 -24.09 1.06 -1.94
N ARG A 74 -24.43 0.43 -0.81
CA ARG A 74 -23.53 -0.44 -0.07
C ARG A 74 -24.21 -1.78 0.15
N HIS A 75 -23.58 -2.84 -0.31
CA HIS A 75 -24.11 -4.18 -0.25
C HIS A 75 -23.05 -5.17 0.23
N LEU A 76 -23.43 -6.05 1.18
CA LEU A 76 -22.58 -7.15 1.65
C LEU A 76 -23.14 -8.48 1.11
N ALA A 77 -22.31 -9.20 0.37
CA ALA A 77 -22.62 -10.45 -0.31
C ALA A 77 -21.57 -11.54 -0.04
N GLY A 78 -21.55 -12.60 -0.86
CA GLY A 78 -20.47 -13.59 -0.91
C GLY A 78 -20.76 -14.92 -0.22
N PHE A 79 -22.02 -15.16 0.20
CA PHE A 79 -22.45 -16.49 0.72
C PHE A 79 -22.04 -17.61 -0.25
N PRO A 80 -21.57 -18.74 0.24
CA PRO A 80 -21.39 -19.12 1.64
C PRO A 80 -19.94 -19.02 2.17
N PHE A 81 -18.95 -18.59 1.35
CA PHE A 81 -17.53 -18.78 1.66
C PHE A 81 -16.73 -17.49 1.81
N ARG A 82 -17.29 -16.34 1.50
CA ARG A 82 -16.63 -15.06 1.59
C ARG A 82 -17.59 -13.96 2.06
N PHE A 83 -17.02 -12.86 2.49
CA PHE A 83 -17.70 -11.59 2.66
C PHE A 83 -17.22 -10.66 1.54
N GLU A 84 -18.14 -10.06 0.79
CA GLU A 84 -17.86 -9.19 -0.33
C GLU A 84 -18.65 -7.90 -0.13
N LEU A 85 -17.94 -6.86 0.28
CA LEU A 85 -18.49 -5.53 0.47
C LEU A 85 -18.32 -4.74 -0.83
N ARG A 86 -19.43 -4.38 -1.46
CA ARG A 86 -19.46 -3.47 -2.61
C ARG A 86 -19.97 -2.11 -2.19
N CYS A 87 -19.28 -1.07 -2.65
CA CYS A 87 -19.68 0.30 -2.47
C CYS A 87 -19.64 1.02 -3.82
N LEU A 88 -20.76 1.50 -4.28
CA LEU A 88 -20.86 2.32 -5.49
C LEU A 88 -20.67 3.79 -5.13
N MET A 89 -19.92 4.49 -5.97
CA MET A 89 -19.58 5.91 -5.79
C MET A 89 -19.07 6.22 -4.37
N PRO A 90 -18.05 5.49 -3.89
CA PRO A 90 -17.45 5.79 -2.60
C PRO A 90 -16.97 7.24 -2.58
N LYS A 91 -17.32 7.95 -1.50
CA LYS A 91 -16.92 9.33 -1.28
C LYS A 91 -16.37 9.48 0.13
N LEU A 92 -15.18 10.08 0.22
CA LEU A 92 -14.59 10.55 1.47
C LEU A 92 -14.49 12.07 1.42
N GLU A 93 -15.05 12.73 2.40
CA GLU A 93 -14.87 14.17 2.62
C GLU A 93 -14.14 14.38 3.95
N THR A 94 -13.08 15.19 3.93
CA THR A 94 -12.42 15.65 5.15
C THR A 94 -12.93 17.03 5.54
N VAL A 95 -13.13 17.23 6.84
CA VAL A 95 -13.59 18.52 7.40
C VAL A 95 -12.45 19.12 8.22
N GLY A 96 -12.15 20.40 8.02
CA GLY A 96 -11.06 21.10 8.71
C GLY A 96 -10.24 21.95 7.74
N GLY A 97 -9.01 22.33 8.13
CA GLY A 97 -8.15 23.23 7.37
C GLY A 97 -7.83 22.75 5.95
N ASP A 98 -7.63 21.44 5.77
CA ASP A 98 -7.38 20.82 4.47
C ASP A 98 -8.63 20.03 4.02
N ALA A 99 -9.70 20.76 3.69
CA ALA A 99 -10.95 20.17 3.25
C ALA A 99 -10.80 19.57 1.84
N MET A 100 -10.85 18.25 1.77
CA MET A 100 -10.66 17.48 0.53
C MET A 100 -11.88 16.59 0.28
N ARG A 101 -12.21 16.38 -0.98
CA ARG A 101 -13.16 15.36 -1.43
C ARG A 101 -12.47 14.35 -2.30
N PHE A 102 -12.61 13.10 -1.95
CA PHE A 102 -12.17 11.97 -2.75
C PHE A 102 -13.39 11.17 -3.21
N THR A 103 -13.46 10.82 -4.49
CA THR A 103 -14.51 9.96 -5.06
C THR A 103 -13.89 8.94 -6.00
N ALA A 104 -14.49 7.74 -6.08
CA ALA A 104 -14.14 6.74 -7.08
C ALA A 104 -15.42 6.14 -7.69
N ALA A 105 -15.30 5.34 -8.77
CA ALA A 105 -16.47 4.73 -9.38
C ALA A 105 -17.06 3.62 -8.50
N SER A 106 -16.21 2.71 -8.01
CA SER A 106 -16.63 1.72 -7.02
C SER A 106 -15.42 1.15 -6.26
N VAL A 107 -15.72 0.48 -5.15
CA VAL A 107 -14.78 -0.37 -4.43
C VAL A 107 -15.45 -1.69 -4.10
N GLU A 108 -14.70 -2.77 -4.27
CA GLU A 108 -15.10 -4.11 -3.86
C GLU A 108 -14.05 -4.67 -2.89
N ALA A 109 -14.44 -4.94 -1.64
CA ALA A 109 -13.57 -5.50 -0.62
C ALA A 109 -14.01 -6.93 -0.27
N VAL A 110 -13.08 -7.87 -0.31
CA VAL A 110 -13.34 -9.29 -0.10
C VAL A 110 -12.52 -9.83 1.05
N ALA A 111 -13.16 -10.62 1.91
CA ALA A 111 -12.51 -11.41 2.94
C ALA A 111 -13.07 -12.84 2.93
N GLN A 112 -12.23 -13.85 3.13
CA GLN A 112 -12.65 -15.24 3.24
C GLN A 112 -13.23 -15.51 4.63
N VAL A 113 -14.26 -16.36 4.73
CA VAL A 113 -14.88 -16.71 6.02
C VAL A 113 -13.88 -17.34 7.00
N TRP A 114 -12.92 -18.12 6.51
CA TRP A 114 -11.86 -18.74 7.31
C TRP A 114 -10.62 -17.87 7.54
N ALA A 115 -10.53 -16.71 6.86
CA ALA A 115 -9.48 -15.72 7.03
C ALA A 115 -10.06 -14.29 6.99
N PRO A 116 -11.00 -13.95 7.92
CA PRO A 116 -11.71 -12.66 7.88
C PRO A 116 -10.80 -11.47 8.22
N ASN A 117 -9.62 -11.75 8.75
CA ASN A 117 -8.57 -10.79 9.04
C ASN A 117 -7.68 -10.46 7.83
N HIS A 118 -7.90 -11.09 6.69
CA HIS A 118 -7.25 -10.77 5.42
C HIS A 118 -8.29 -10.20 4.44
N ILE A 119 -8.17 -8.91 4.17
CA ILE A 119 -9.06 -8.17 3.29
C ILE A 119 -8.27 -7.77 2.05
N VAL A 120 -8.85 -8.01 0.88
CA VAL A 120 -8.37 -7.51 -0.40
C VAL A 120 -9.45 -6.57 -0.95
N ALA A 121 -9.06 -5.39 -1.39
CA ALA A 121 -9.98 -4.39 -1.95
C ALA A 121 -9.49 -3.94 -3.33
N ASP A 122 -10.37 -4.05 -4.31
CA ASP A 122 -10.18 -3.55 -5.67
C ASP A 122 -10.93 -2.23 -5.82
N PHE A 123 -10.23 -1.22 -6.31
CA PHE A 123 -10.77 0.09 -6.59
C PHE A 123 -10.94 0.25 -8.10
N ILE A 124 -12.15 0.59 -8.51
CA ILE A 124 -12.46 0.84 -9.92
C ILE A 124 -12.49 2.34 -10.16
N GLY A 125 -11.64 2.77 -11.07
CA GLY A 125 -11.52 4.18 -11.47
C GLY A 125 -12.62 4.64 -12.44
N PRO A 126 -12.58 5.92 -12.78
CA PRO A 126 -11.63 6.92 -12.31
C PRO A 126 -11.86 7.35 -10.87
N ALA A 127 -10.82 7.82 -10.20
CA ALA A 127 -10.95 8.56 -8.95
C ALA A 127 -10.74 10.05 -9.19
N ARG A 128 -11.46 10.86 -8.42
CA ARG A 128 -11.28 12.32 -8.40
C ARG A 128 -10.93 12.76 -6.99
N VAL A 129 -9.92 13.62 -6.91
CA VAL A 129 -9.54 14.32 -5.69
C VAL A 129 -9.78 15.80 -5.93
N GLU A 130 -10.51 16.45 -5.05
CA GLU A 130 -10.85 17.87 -5.12
C GLU A 130 -10.49 18.55 -3.81
N ASP A 131 -9.70 19.60 -3.90
CA ASP A 131 -9.47 20.53 -2.80
C ASP A 131 -10.68 21.47 -2.71
N LEU A 132 -11.44 21.36 -1.64
CA LEU A 132 -12.68 22.14 -1.46
C LEU A 132 -12.42 23.59 -1.11
N ASN A 133 -11.19 23.96 -0.69
CA ASN A 133 -10.82 25.33 -0.40
C ASN A 133 -10.44 26.10 -1.66
N THR A 134 -9.72 25.45 -2.57
CA THR A 134 -9.20 26.09 -3.80
C THR A 134 -10.02 25.75 -5.05
N GLY A 135 -10.83 24.69 -5.00
CA GLY A 135 -11.55 24.14 -6.15
C GLY A 135 -10.64 23.40 -7.14
N GLN A 136 -9.36 23.22 -6.82
CA GLN A 136 -8.47 22.42 -7.67
C GLN A 136 -8.88 20.96 -7.62
N SER A 137 -8.90 20.30 -8.78
CA SER A 137 -9.23 18.89 -8.87
C SER A 137 -8.21 18.13 -9.71
N TYR A 138 -8.05 16.86 -9.34
CA TYR A 138 -7.21 15.91 -10.06
C TYR A 138 -8.01 14.65 -10.33
N VAL A 139 -7.73 14.01 -11.47
CA VAL A 139 -8.32 12.74 -11.86
C VAL A 139 -7.21 11.70 -11.95
N ALA A 140 -7.40 10.61 -11.24
CA ALA A 140 -6.52 9.45 -11.33
C ALA A 140 -7.23 8.32 -12.07
N VAL A 141 -6.55 7.69 -13.02
CA VAL A 141 -6.99 6.50 -13.75
C VAL A 141 -5.93 5.41 -13.65
N TRP A 142 -6.35 4.17 -13.71
CA TRP A 142 -5.49 2.99 -13.63
C TRP A 142 -6.17 1.80 -14.30
N SER A 143 -5.41 0.79 -14.66
CA SER A 143 -5.95 -0.50 -15.13
C SER A 143 -6.25 -1.45 -13.96
N LEU A 144 -5.46 -1.39 -12.89
CA LEU A 144 -5.67 -2.08 -11.63
C LEU A 144 -5.26 -1.17 -10.47
N LEU A 145 -6.09 -1.06 -9.44
CA LEU A 145 -5.71 -0.53 -8.12
C LEU A 145 -6.24 -1.47 -7.05
N GLN A 146 -5.33 -2.18 -6.43
CA GLN A 146 -5.64 -3.18 -5.42
C GLN A 146 -4.94 -2.86 -4.10
N MET A 147 -5.66 -3.04 -3.01
CA MET A 147 -5.13 -2.97 -1.65
C MET A 147 -5.33 -4.32 -0.95
N SER A 148 -4.37 -4.71 -0.12
CA SER A 148 -4.47 -5.88 0.73
C SER A 148 -4.08 -5.51 2.16
N GLY A 149 -4.91 -5.88 3.12
CA GLY A 149 -4.66 -5.68 4.55
C GLY A 149 -4.77 -6.99 5.30
N VAL A 150 -3.82 -7.26 6.19
CA VAL A 150 -3.86 -8.39 7.11
C VAL A 150 -3.72 -7.86 8.53
N GLY A 151 -4.65 -8.25 9.39
CA GLY A 151 -4.59 -7.99 10.83
C GLY A 151 -4.33 -9.24 11.64
N ASP A 152 -3.97 -9.08 12.91
CA ASP A 152 -3.97 -10.17 13.89
C ASP A 152 -5.42 -10.46 14.37
N LEU A 153 -5.58 -11.47 15.19
CA LEU A 153 -6.90 -11.85 15.76
C LEU A 153 -7.49 -10.78 16.69
N SER A 154 -6.69 -9.83 17.14
CA SER A 154 -7.14 -8.66 17.91
C SER A 154 -7.55 -7.47 17.03
N GLY A 155 -7.40 -7.61 15.70
CA GLY A 155 -7.69 -6.56 14.71
C GLY A 155 -6.57 -5.53 14.54
N ARG A 156 -5.37 -5.77 15.09
CA ARG A 156 -4.23 -4.87 14.85
C ARG A 156 -3.65 -5.12 13.46
N PRO A 157 -3.33 -4.08 12.69
CA PRO A 157 -2.71 -4.23 11.39
C PRO A 157 -1.35 -4.92 11.49
N GLU A 158 -1.11 -5.94 10.67
CA GLU A 158 0.17 -6.64 10.57
C GLU A 158 0.87 -6.38 9.24
N ARG A 159 0.10 -6.37 8.15
CA ARG A 159 0.62 -6.11 6.80
C ARG A 159 -0.37 -5.28 6.00
N PHE A 160 0.17 -4.42 5.18
CA PHE A 160 -0.57 -3.65 4.18
C PHE A 160 0.20 -3.67 2.88
N SER A 161 -0.51 -3.82 1.77
CA SER A 161 0.05 -3.73 0.42
C SER A 161 -0.91 -2.94 -0.46
N LEU A 162 -0.35 -2.12 -1.34
CA LEU A 162 -1.06 -1.40 -2.38
C LEU A 162 -0.31 -1.59 -3.69
N GLN A 163 -1.03 -1.86 -4.76
CA GLN A 163 -0.48 -1.98 -6.11
C GLN A 163 -1.41 -1.24 -7.08
N ALA A 164 -0.80 -0.42 -7.95
CA ALA A 164 -1.50 0.25 -9.03
C ALA A 164 -0.76 0.03 -10.35
N HIS A 165 -1.50 -0.38 -11.38
CA HIS A 165 -0.98 -0.54 -12.74
C HIS A 165 -1.49 0.57 -13.65
N ASP A 166 -0.64 1.03 -14.56
CA ASP A 166 -0.91 2.06 -15.57
C ASP A 166 -1.55 3.32 -14.95
N LEU A 167 -1.00 3.71 -13.79
CA LEU A 167 -1.48 4.88 -13.04
C LEU A 167 -1.20 6.14 -13.84
N LYS A 168 -2.24 6.97 -14.03
CA LYS A 168 -2.11 8.32 -14.57
C LYS A 168 -2.84 9.29 -13.65
N LEU A 169 -2.17 10.38 -13.33
CA LEU A 169 -2.73 11.50 -12.59
C LEU A 169 -2.78 12.71 -13.52
N GLU A 170 -3.95 13.26 -13.70
CA GLU A 170 -4.21 14.36 -14.61
C GLU A 170 -4.93 15.50 -13.89
N GLN A 171 -4.59 16.72 -14.24
CA GLN A 171 -5.36 17.89 -13.85
C GLN A 171 -6.32 18.23 -14.98
N PRO A 172 -7.62 18.26 -14.75
CA PRO A 172 -8.59 18.67 -15.76
C PRO A 172 -8.27 20.08 -16.27
N GLY A 173 -8.27 20.24 -17.59
CA GLY A 173 -8.11 21.55 -18.22
C GLY A 173 -9.33 22.45 -17.96
N ALA A 174 -9.17 23.76 -18.18
CA ALA A 174 -10.32 24.68 -18.27
C ALA A 174 -11.26 24.23 -19.39
N ALA A 175 -12.50 24.74 -19.39
CA ALA A 175 -13.53 24.32 -20.34
C ALA A 175 -13.00 24.28 -21.79
N GLY A 176 -12.93 23.08 -22.37
CA GLY A 176 -12.45 22.84 -23.73
C GLY A 176 -10.93 22.64 -23.88
N ALA A 177 -10.14 22.77 -22.82
CA ALA A 177 -8.73 22.47 -22.83
C ALA A 177 -8.44 20.99 -22.54
N GLN A 178 -7.34 20.46 -23.10
CA GLN A 178 -6.90 19.10 -22.81
C GLN A 178 -6.44 18.98 -21.36
N PRO A 179 -6.66 17.83 -20.70
CA PRO A 179 -6.10 17.55 -19.38
C PRO A 179 -4.57 17.66 -19.39
N VAL A 180 -4.01 18.15 -18.30
CA VAL A 180 -2.54 18.20 -18.12
C VAL A 180 -2.11 16.96 -17.35
N SER A 181 -1.24 16.14 -17.94
CA SER A 181 -0.63 15.02 -17.27
C SER A 181 0.34 15.51 -16.18
N ILE A 182 0.07 15.13 -14.93
CA ILE A 182 0.92 15.46 -13.77
C ILE A 182 1.95 14.36 -13.57
N LEU A 183 1.50 13.10 -13.60
CA LEU A 183 2.32 11.92 -13.37
C LEU A 183 1.71 10.72 -14.09
N SER A 184 2.55 9.87 -14.66
CA SER A 184 2.18 8.51 -15.06
C SER A 184 3.21 7.51 -14.54
N ALA A 185 2.79 6.26 -14.33
CA ALA A 185 3.66 5.15 -13.98
C ALA A 185 3.03 3.84 -14.44
N HIS A 186 3.85 2.91 -14.95
CA HIS A 186 3.36 1.57 -15.32
C HIS A 186 2.99 0.75 -14.11
N LEU A 187 3.80 0.83 -13.06
CA LEU A 187 3.55 0.16 -11.79
C LEU A 187 3.89 1.10 -10.64
N PHE A 188 3.02 1.15 -9.66
CA PHE A 188 3.29 1.73 -8.36
C PHE A 188 2.98 0.69 -7.27
N GLU A 189 3.89 0.52 -6.31
CA GLU A 189 3.74 -0.40 -5.21
C GLU A 189 4.09 0.27 -3.89
N PHE A 190 3.34 -0.10 -2.86
CA PHE A 190 3.65 0.24 -1.47
C PHE A 190 3.34 -0.96 -0.58
N HIS A 191 4.28 -1.32 0.27
CA HIS A 191 4.16 -2.41 1.23
C HIS A 191 4.60 -1.94 2.61
N ALA A 192 3.87 -2.34 3.62
CA ALA A 192 4.22 -2.11 5.01
C ALA A 192 3.91 -3.37 5.82
N ARG A 193 4.76 -3.70 6.78
CA ARG A 193 4.53 -4.81 7.72
C ARG A 193 5.11 -4.46 9.07
N ARG A 194 4.56 -5.07 10.12
CA ARG A 194 5.19 -4.99 11.44
C ARG A 194 6.60 -5.56 11.36
N SER A 195 7.55 -4.79 11.83
CA SER A 195 8.94 -5.25 11.99
C SER A 195 9.03 -6.14 13.22
N PRO A 196 9.63 -7.35 13.13
CA PRO A 196 9.93 -8.13 14.32
C PRO A 196 10.90 -7.32 15.18
N GLY A 197 10.46 -6.97 16.38
CA GLY A 197 11.30 -6.30 17.38
C GLY A 197 12.31 -7.23 18.01
N GLN A 198 13.13 -6.70 18.91
CA GLN A 198 14.01 -7.52 19.76
C GLN A 198 13.15 -8.49 20.57
N ASP A 199 13.63 -9.71 20.80
CA ASP A 199 12.95 -10.79 21.50
C ASP A 199 11.62 -11.23 20.87
N GLY A 200 11.45 -11.03 19.55
CA GLY A 200 10.26 -11.43 18.81
C GLY A 200 9.03 -10.53 19.05
N LYS A 201 9.18 -9.41 19.73
CA LYS A 201 8.10 -8.42 19.90
C LYS A 201 8.13 -7.44 18.72
N PRO A 202 6.98 -7.17 18.08
CA PRO A 202 6.91 -6.15 17.04
C PRO A 202 7.22 -4.77 17.63
N ASP A 203 8.25 -4.10 17.15
CA ASP A 203 8.69 -2.80 17.63
C ASP A 203 8.52 -1.68 16.61
N GLY A 204 8.32 -2.01 15.35
CA GLY A 204 8.24 -1.02 14.31
C GLY A 204 7.46 -1.46 13.08
N VAL A 205 7.71 -0.79 11.98
CA VAL A 205 7.15 -1.06 10.66
C VAL A 205 8.29 -1.06 9.63
N ASP A 206 8.44 -2.19 8.94
CA ASP A 206 9.21 -2.26 7.70
C ASP A 206 8.33 -1.73 6.57
N TYR A 207 8.90 -0.93 5.68
CA TYR A 207 8.20 -0.42 4.51
C TYR A 207 9.04 -0.59 3.26
N ALA A 208 8.35 -0.79 2.14
CA ALA A 208 8.92 -0.77 0.81
C ALA A 208 7.95 -0.07 -0.14
N SER A 209 8.47 0.74 -1.04
CA SER A 209 7.69 1.41 -2.08
C SER A 209 8.51 1.53 -3.35
N GLY A 210 7.83 1.57 -4.48
CA GLY A 210 8.49 1.77 -5.75
C GLY A 210 7.51 2.14 -6.85
N PHE A 211 8.06 2.69 -7.92
CA PHE A 211 7.35 2.82 -9.17
C PHE A 211 8.28 2.54 -10.35
N SER A 212 7.71 2.04 -11.43
CA SER A 212 8.39 1.81 -12.70
C SER A 212 7.74 2.59 -13.83
N GLY A 213 8.56 3.00 -14.80
CA GLY A 213 8.09 3.78 -15.94
C GLY A 213 7.46 5.12 -15.55
N GLY A 214 7.97 5.74 -14.48
CA GLY A 214 7.45 7.02 -13.99
C GLY A 214 7.79 8.16 -14.95
N GLU A 215 6.78 8.93 -15.35
CA GLU A 215 6.96 10.13 -16.19
C GLU A 215 6.17 11.31 -15.62
N SER A 216 6.80 12.47 -15.57
CA SER A 216 6.13 13.73 -15.26
C SER A 216 6.91 14.91 -15.85
N ALA A 217 6.21 16.03 -16.05
CA ALA A 217 6.85 17.27 -16.47
C ALA A 217 7.91 17.73 -15.47
N LEU A 218 7.66 17.54 -14.16
CA LEU A 218 8.62 17.87 -13.11
C LEU A 218 9.88 16.99 -13.18
N LEU A 219 9.75 15.68 -13.31
CA LEU A 219 10.89 14.77 -13.43
C LEU A 219 11.75 15.10 -14.66
N ASN A 220 11.11 15.42 -15.80
CA ASN A 220 11.80 15.83 -17.00
C ASN A 220 12.49 17.20 -16.84
N ALA A 221 11.86 18.17 -16.17
CA ALA A 221 12.48 19.44 -15.83
C ALA A 221 13.69 19.27 -14.91
N LEU A 222 13.66 18.28 -14.00
CA LEU A 222 14.80 17.91 -13.15
C LEU A 222 15.89 17.13 -13.89
N GLY A 223 15.77 16.90 -15.20
CA GLY A 223 16.80 16.31 -16.05
C GLY A 223 16.70 14.79 -16.20
N ALA A 224 15.59 14.17 -15.83
CA ALA A 224 15.39 12.72 -15.98
C ALA A 224 15.47 12.25 -17.44
N GLN A 225 14.91 13.05 -18.37
CA GLN A 225 14.91 12.83 -19.83
C GLN A 225 14.42 11.44 -20.23
N GLY A 226 13.28 11.01 -19.67
CA GLY A 226 12.65 9.72 -19.94
C GLY A 226 12.10 9.07 -18.69
N PRO A 227 11.67 7.81 -18.81
CA PRO A 227 11.05 7.10 -17.69
C PRO A 227 12.00 6.94 -16.50
N VAL A 228 11.41 7.03 -15.32
CA VAL A 228 12.11 6.97 -14.03
C VAL A 228 11.68 5.71 -13.29
N GLU A 229 12.66 5.00 -12.78
CA GLU A 229 12.48 3.90 -11.84
C GLU A 229 12.82 4.38 -10.43
N MET A 230 12.01 4.02 -9.43
CA MET A 230 12.27 4.35 -8.03
C MET A 230 11.99 3.15 -7.15
N ALA A 231 12.86 2.91 -6.18
CA ALA A 231 12.54 2.04 -5.06
C ALA A 231 13.06 2.60 -3.74
N LEU A 232 12.33 2.30 -2.68
CA LEU A 232 12.53 2.78 -1.33
C LEU A 232 12.28 1.61 -0.37
N GLN A 233 13.20 1.35 0.55
CA GLN A 233 13.05 0.33 1.59
C GLN A 233 13.63 0.84 2.91
N GLY A 234 12.96 0.52 4.01
CA GLY A 234 13.45 0.91 5.33
C GLY A 234 12.58 0.41 6.46
N THR A 235 12.94 0.83 7.66
CA THR A 235 12.25 0.48 8.90
C THR A 235 12.05 1.73 9.75
N VAL A 236 10.87 1.91 10.30
CA VAL A 236 10.58 2.93 11.32
C VAL A 236 10.31 2.21 12.63
N THR A 237 11.21 2.38 13.61
CA THR A 237 11.03 1.82 14.96
C THR A 237 10.08 2.68 15.80
N ALA A 238 9.62 2.16 16.95
CA ALA A 238 8.73 2.85 17.89
C ALA A 238 7.44 3.41 17.25
N SER A 239 6.95 2.75 16.18
CA SER A 239 5.76 3.18 15.41
C SER A 239 4.50 2.36 15.73
N ALA A 240 4.47 1.68 16.89
CA ALA A 240 3.37 0.79 17.26
C ALA A 240 2.04 1.50 17.58
N ASP A 241 2.06 2.80 17.86
CA ASP A 241 0.85 3.57 18.15
C ASP A 241 0.18 4.04 16.85
N LEU A 242 -0.89 3.33 16.45
CA LEU A 242 -1.68 3.63 15.27
C LEU A 242 -2.95 4.44 15.57
N ARG A 243 -3.12 4.95 16.79
CA ARG A 243 -4.29 5.78 17.15
C ARG A 243 -4.33 7.03 16.26
N PRO A 244 -5.52 7.49 15.86
CA PRO A 244 -5.67 8.74 15.13
C PRO A 244 -5.13 9.92 15.94
N MET A 245 -4.19 10.66 15.38
CA MET A 245 -3.60 11.87 15.97
C MET A 245 -3.04 12.77 14.87
N SER A 246 -2.82 14.04 15.16
CA SER A 246 -2.17 14.94 14.20
C SER A 246 -0.74 14.52 13.90
N VAL A 247 -0.19 14.93 12.75
CA VAL A 247 1.19 14.64 12.37
C VAL A 247 2.18 15.10 13.43
N ALA A 248 2.02 16.32 13.95
CA ALA A 248 2.88 16.87 15.00
C ALA A 248 2.85 16.04 16.29
N GLN A 249 1.65 15.60 16.73
CA GLN A 249 1.51 14.72 17.89
C GLN A 249 2.18 13.37 17.66
N ARG A 250 2.04 12.79 16.46
CA ARG A 250 2.67 11.53 16.10
C ARG A 250 4.19 11.61 16.10
N LEU A 251 4.74 12.67 15.49
CA LEU A 251 6.19 12.89 15.45
C LEU A 251 6.76 13.11 16.87
N ARG A 252 6.05 13.83 17.73
CA ARG A 252 6.45 14.03 19.12
C ARG A 252 6.44 12.71 19.90
N ALA A 253 5.35 11.94 19.82
CA ALA A 253 5.27 10.63 20.48
C ALA A 253 6.33 9.67 19.97
N TRP A 254 6.66 9.72 18.68
CA TRP A 254 7.72 8.92 18.08
C TRP A 254 9.12 9.35 18.57
N ALA A 255 9.38 10.66 18.66
CA ALA A 255 10.63 11.18 19.21
C ALA A 255 10.81 10.81 20.69
N ASP A 256 9.75 10.98 21.50
CA ASP A 256 9.74 10.64 22.93
C ASP A 256 9.96 9.15 23.18
N ALA A 257 9.52 8.30 22.25
CA ALA A 257 9.74 6.85 22.28
C ALA A 257 11.13 6.42 21.75
N GLY A 258 12.01 7.36 21.39
CA GLY A 258 13.34 7.06 20.82
C GLY A 258 13.27 6.44 19.43
N GLY A 259 12.29 6.83 18.62
CA GLY A 259 12.08 6.32 17.30
C GLY A 259 13.22 6.64 16.34
N VAL A 260 13.54 5.67 15.48
CA VAL A 260 14.55 5.79 14.40
C VAL A 260 13.91 5.41 13.08
N ALA A 261 14.06 6.27 12.08
CA ALA A 261 13.73 5.97 10.69
C ALA A 261 15.02 5.55 9.97
N LYS A 262 15.13 4.28 9.66
CA LYS A 262 16.25 3.69 8.92
C LYS A 262 15.84 3.56 7.46
N LEU A 263 16.65 4.11 6.59
CA LEU A 263 16.59 3.96 5.15
C LEU A 263 17.62 2.94 4.71
N ASP A 264 17.18 1.71 4.43
CA ASP A 264 18.11 0.64 4.00
C ASP A 264 18.55 0.85 2.55
N ARG A 265 17.61 1.27 1.70
CA ARG A 265 17.87 1.57 0.30
C ARG A 265 16.86 2.59 -0.20
N PHE A 266 17.36 3.56 -0.90
CA PHE A 266 16.59 4.41 -1.80
C PHE A 266 17.35 4.53 -3.10
N HIS A 267 16.69 4.37 -4.23
CA HIS A 267 17.27 4.70 -5.51
C HIS A 267 16.21 5.29 -6.45
N ILE A 268 16.67 6.22 -7.27
CA ILE A 268 15.97 6.72 -8.43
C ILE A 268 16.92 6.59 -9.61
N THR A 269 16.45 6.01 -10.70
CA THR A 269 17.22 5.91 -11.94
C THR A 269 16.41 6.39 -13.13
N SER A 270 17.07 7.07 -14.04
CA SER A 270 16.54 7.48 -15.33
C SER A 270 17.65 7.32 -16.39
N PRO A 271 17.40 7.57 -17.69
CA PRO A 271 18.46 7.51 -18.69
C PRO A 271 19.69 8.36 -18.38
N LYS A 272 19.52 9.51 -17.73
CA LYS A 272 20.60 10.47 -17.44
C LYS A 272 21.07 10.52 -16.00
N ILE A 273 20.19 10.28 -15.06
CA ILE A 273 20.45 10.51 -13.64
C ILE A 273 20.30 9.20 -12.87
N ALA A 274 21.16 8.99 -11.88
CA ALA A 274 20.95 8.01 -10.83
C ALA A 274 21.22 8.64 -9.47
N VAL A 275 20.32 8.40 -8.52
CA VAL A 275 20.41 8.86 -7.14
C VAL A 275 20.23 7.66 -6.22
N THR A 276 21.07 7.56 -5.19
CA THR A 276 20.89 6.57 -4.12
C THR A 276 20.95 7.25 -2.77
N ALA A 277 20.26 6.70 -1.78
CA ALA A 277 20.38 7.11 -0.40
C ALA A 277 20.26 5.91 0.54
N SER A 278 21.00 5.94 1.65
CA SER A 278 20.86 5.01 2.76
C SER A 278 21.33 5.65 4.06
N GLY A 279 20.88 5.14 5.21
CA GLY A 279 21.27 5.66 6.50
C GLY A 279 20.16 5.64 7.53
N ALA A 280 20.24 6.50 8.54
CA ALA A 280 19.23 6.57 9.58
C ALA A 280 19.11 7.99 10.14
N VAL A 281 17.87 8.36 10.50
CA VAL A 281 17.56 9.62 11.15
C VAL A 281 16.60 9.39 12.32
N ALA A 282 16.69 10.27 13.32
CA ALA A 282 15.81 10.32 14.47
C ALA A 282 15.44 11.79 14.74
N LEU A 283 14.46 12.02 15.60
CA LEU A 283 14.13 13.34 16.12
C LEU A 283 14.56 13.44 17.59
N ASP A 284 15.06 14.59 17.96
CA ASP A 284 15.22 14.93 19.37
C ASP A 284 13.89 15.40 20.00
N PRO A 285 13.80 15.56 21.34
CA PRO A 285 12.59 16.03 22.00
C PRO A 285 12.10 17.41 21.55
N GLN A 286 12.95 18.18 20.88
CA GLN A 286 12.62 19.50 20.31
C GLN A 286 12.15 19.40 18.84
N GLY A 287 12.01 18.19 18.30
CA GLY A 287 11.59 17.97 16.92
C GLY A 287 12.67 18.19 15.86
N ARG A 288 13.95 18.33 16.27
CA ARG A 288 15.05 18.56 15.34
C ARG A 288 15.60 17.21 14.83
N ILE A 289 15.95 17.19 13.56
CA ILE A 289 16.51 15.98 12.93
C ILE A 289 17.94 15.75 13.39
N ASN A 290 18.25 14.50 13.74
CA ASN A 290 19.58 13.98 14.02
C ASN A 290 19.82 12.70 13.22
N GLY A 291 21.04 12.49 12.72
CA GLY A 291 21.39 11.24 12.01
C GLY A 291 22.35 11.45 10.86
N LYS A 292 22.49 10.40 10.05
CA LYS A 292 23.39 10.38 8.90
C LYS A 292 22.74 9.67 7.72
N LEU A 293 22.97 10.20 6.53
CA LEU A 293 22.57 9.60 5.26
C LEU A 293 23.78 9.63 4.30
N ASP A 294 24.02 8.53 3.62
CA ASP A 294 24.94 8.47 2.49
C ASP A 294 24.13 8.66 1.21
N LEU A 295 24.50 9.68 0.44
CA LEU A 295 23.83 10.05 -0.81
C LEU A 295 24.79 9.78 -1.98
N GLY A 296 24.33 9.04 -2.98
CA GLY A 296 25.05 8.84 -4.24
C GLY A 296 24.37 9.57 -5.38
N PHE A 297 25.14 10.23 -6.24
CA PHE A 297 24.64 10.88 -7.44
C PHE A 297 25.49 10.53 -8.66
N ALA A 298 24.83 10.09 -9.73
CA ALA A 298 25.41 10.03 -11.07
C ALA A 298 24.61 10.91 -12.02
N GLY A 299 25.27 11.57 -12.99
CA GLY A 299 24.63 12.54 -13.87
C GLY A 299 24.32 13.89 -13.18
N ILE A 300 25.12 14.28 -12.20
CA ILE A 300 24.88 15.50 -11.40
C ILE A 300 24.84 16.77 -12.26
N ASN A 301 25.63 16.83 -13.35
CA ASN A 301 25.61 17.97 -14.26
C ASN A 301 24.28 18.11 -15.00
N ASP A 302 23.69 16.97 -15.41
CA ASP A 302 22.36 16.96 -16.05
C ASP A 302 21.29 17.39 -15.04
N LEU A 303 21.38 16.96 -13.78
CA LEU A 303 20.49 17.38 -12.72
C LEU A 303 20.59 18.90 -12.46
N VAL A 304 21.80 19.42 -12.30
CA VAL A 304 22.03 20.86 -12.06
C VAL A 304 21.52 21.70 -13.22
N GLN A 305 21.79 21.29 -14.46
CA GLN A 305 21.26 21.96 -15.64
C GLN A 305 19.73 21.91 -15.72
N GLY A 306 19.14 20.78 -15.34
CA GLY A 306 17.69 20.64 -15.26
C GLY A 306 17.08 21.60 -14.25
N LEU A 307 17.63 21.65 -13.04
CA LEU A 307 17.22 22.55 -11.97
C LEU A 307 17.37 24.03 -12.33
N ASP A 308 18.48 24.40 -13.01
CA ASP A 308 18.71 25.77 -13.50
C ASP A 308 17.67 26.16 -14.57
N LYS A 309 17.44 25.28 -15.56
CA LYS A 309 16.41 25.51 -16.60
C LYS A 309 14.99 25.59 -16.04
N ALA A 310 14.69 24.82 -15.00
CA ALA A 310 13.41 24.85 -14.31
C ALA A 310 13.25 26.09 -13.40
N GLY A 311 14.30 26.90 -13.22
CA GLY A 311 14.30 28.03 -12.29
C GLY A 311 14.23 27.61 -10.82
N ALA A 312 14.53 26.34 -10.53
CA ALA A 312 14.49 25.78 -9.19
C ALA A 312 15.74 26.13 -8.37
N ILE A 313 16.81 26.54 -9.03
CA ILE A 313 18.06 27.02 -8.40
C ILE A 313 18.28 28.47 -8.83
N PRO A 314 18.48 29.43 -7.90
CA PRO A 314 18.95 30.76 -8.21
C PRO A 314 20.28 30.69 -8.97
N ARG A 315 20.43 31.50 -10.02
CA ARG A 315 21.60 31.48 -10.91
C ARG A 315 22.92 31.68 -10.15
N GLU A 316 22.87 32.41 -9.06
CA GLU A 316 24.03 32.73 -8.22
C GLU A 316 24.56 31.52 -7.47
N ILE A 317 23.72 30.52 -7.17
CA ILE A 317 24.14 29.32 -6.44
C ILE A 317 24.38 28.10 -7.35
N ALA A 318 23.97 28.12 -8.61
CA ALA A 318 24.22 27.03 -9.55
C ALA A 318 25.73 26.65 -9.66
N PRO A 319 26.68 27.60 -9.73
CA PRO A 319 28.12 27.28 -9.70
C PRO A 319 28.57 26.65 -8.38
N ILE A 320 27.96 27.06 -7.26
CA ILE A 320 28.27 26.51 -5.93
C ILE A 320 27.81 25.05 -5.85
N VAL A 321 26.61 24.74 -6.35
CA VAL A 321 26.09 23.37 -6.40
C VAL A 321 26.95 22.49 -7.29
N SER A 322 27.41 23.03 -8.44
CA SER A 322 28.35 22.32 -9.33
C SER A 322 29.73 22.09 -8.66
N ALA A 323 30.22 23.05 -7.88
CA ALA A 323 31.47 22.90 -7.13
C ALA A 323 31.32 21.89 -5.96
N LEU A 324 30.19 21.87 -5.29
CA LEU A 324 29.86 20.84 -4.28
C LEU A 324 29.89 19.43 -4.85
N ALA A 325 29.51 19.27 -6.14
CA ALA A 325 29.65 17.99 -6.83
C ALA A 325 31.07 17.46 -6.88
N MET A 326 32.07 18.33 -6.83
CA MET A 326 33.49 17.96 -6.83
C MET A 326 34.01 17.55 -5.43
N VAL A 327 33.29 17.83 -4.36
CA VAL A 327 33.65 17.48 -2.98
C VAL A 327 33.22 16.05 -2.65
N GLY A 328 32.33 15.46 -3.42
CA GLY A 328 31.90 14.07 -3.24
C GLY A 328 33.03 13.08 -3.49
N LYS A 329 33.05 11.98 -2.71
CA LYS A 329 34.01 10.89 -2.98
C LYS A 329 33.60 10.21 -4.29
N PRO A 330 34.56 10.04 -5.25
CA PRO A 330 34.28 9.28 -6.46
C PRO A 330 33.79 7.86 -6.12
N GLY A 331 32.73 7.42 -6.79
CA GLY A 331 32.14 6.12 -6.57
C GLY A 331 31.27 5.65 -7.72
N GLN A 332 30.64 4.51 -7.52
CA GLN A 332 29.65 4.00 -8.46
C GLN A 332 28.23 4.13 -7.84
N VAL A 333 27.30 4.65 -8.64
CA VAL A 333 25.90 4.85 -8.28
C VAL A 333 25.07 4.14 -9.34
N GLU A 334 24.39 3.07 -8.96
CA GLU A 334 23.62 2.21 -9.89
C GLU A 334 24.42 1.84 -11.16
N GLY A 335 25.69 1.38 -10.96
CA GLY A 335 26.59 0.98 -12.06
C GLY A 335 27.18 2.12 -12.90
N ARG A 336 26.93 3.38 -12.55
CA ARG A 336 27.43 4.57 -13.24
C ARG A 336 28.50 5.28 -12.42
N LYS A 337 29.46 5.93 -13.07
CA LYS A 337 30.40 6.82 -12.39
C LYS A 337 29.64 7.99 -11.77
N GLY A 338 29.88 8.23 -10.50
CA GLY A 338 29.19 9.26 -9.73
C GLY A 338 30.00 9.70 -8.51
N ALA A 339 29.35 10.45 -7.63
CA ALA A 339 29.93 10.95 -6.39
C ALA A 339 29.05 10.53 -5.21
N ILE A 340 29.69 10.19 -4.09
CA ILE A 340 29.05 9.81 -2.84
C ILE A 340 29.31 10.90 -1.81
N PHE A 341 28.26 11.34 -1.12
CA PHE A 341 28.27 12.40 -0.13
C PHE A 341 27.77 11.87 1.21
N ALA A 342 28.49 12.16 2.27
CA ALA A 342 27.99 11.96 3.63
C ALA A 342 27.19 13.20 4.06
N LEU A 343 25.90 13.01 4.26
CA LEU A 343 24.98 13.99 4.83
C LEU A 343 24.80 13.69 6.30
N SER A 344 24.94 14.67 7.18
CA SER A 344 24.65 14.49 8.60
C SER A 344 23.77 15.63 9.14
N PHE A 345 22.91 15.26 10.06
CA PHE A 345 22.09 16.19 10.83
C PHE A 345 22.56 16.17 12.28
N ASP A 346 22.80 17.33 12.82
CA ASP A 346 23.22 17.53 14.19
C ASP A 346 22.39 18.66 14.79
N ASN A 347 21.41 18.26 15.62
CA ASN A 347 20.43 19.19 16.20
C ASN A 347 19.77 20.12 15.17
N GLY A 348 19.38 19.55 14.02
CA GLY A 348 18.78 20.28 12.91
C GLY A 348 19.80 20.98 11.99
N THR A 349 21.08 21.08 12.36
CA THR A 349 22.11 21.59 11.47
C THR A 349 22.44 20.54 10.40
N LEU A 350 22.20 20.90 9.14
CA LEU A 350 22.53 20.06 7.99
C LEU A 350 23.99 20.27 7.60
N LYS A 351 24.76 19.17 7.57
CA LYS A 351 26.17 19.17 7.16
C LYS A 351 26.35 18.24 5.95
N LEU A 352 27.01 18.72 4.91
CA LEU A 352 27.42 17.94 3.75
C LEU A 352 28.95 17.74 3.77
N ALA A 353 29.40 16.49 3.76
CA ALA A 353 30.82 16.14 3.92
C ALA A 353 31.49 16.81 5.12
N GLY A 354 30.74 17.06 6.21
CA GLY A 354 31.21 17.72 7.41
C GLY A 354 31.07 19.26 7.44
N PHE A 355 30.76 19.89 6.31
CA PHE A 355 30.58 21.35 6.22
C PHE A 355 29.10 21.71 6.44
N PRO A 356 28.78 22.70 7.32
CA PRO A 356 27.41 23.15 7.51
C PRO A 356 26.89 23.84 6.24
N VAL A 357 25.76 23.38 5.73
CA VAL A 357 25.14 23.90 4.49
C VAL A 357 23.75 24.50 4.72
N GLY A 358 23.17 24.25 5.91
CA GLY A 358 21.85 24.79 6.25
C GLY A 358 21.36 24.36 7.62
N ILE A 359 20.16 24.84 7.97
CA ILE A 359 19.44 24.47 9.18
C ILE A 359 18.06 23.97 8.76
N VAL A 360 17.68 22.80 9.24
CA VAL A 360 16.33 22.27 9.13
C VAL A 360 15.57 22.69 10.39
N PRO A 361 14.46 23.40 10.27
CA PRO A 361 13.66 23.79 11.42
C PRO A 361 13.06 22.57 12.12
N PRO A 362 12.68 22.67 13.40
CA PRO A 362 11.94 21.63 14.09
C PRO A 362 10.68 21.21 13.30
N LEU A 363 10.35 19.92 13.34
CA LEU A 363 9.19 19.38 12.63
C LEU A 363 7.87 19.47 13.41
N PHE A 364 7.95 19.85 14.70
CA PHE A 364 6.80 20.09 15.57
C PHE A 364 7.12 21.09 16.67
#